data_5a936cfbbd266fb04f7ca4460f535c58
#
_entry.id   5a936cfbbd266fb04f7ca4460f535c58
#
_cell.length_a   1.000
_cell.length_b   1.000
_cell.length_c   1.000
_cell.angle_alpha   90.00
_cell.angle_beta   90.00
_cell.angle_gamma   90.00
#
_symmetry.space_group_name_H-M   'P 1'
#
loop_
_entity.id
_entity.type
_entity.pdbx_description
1 polymer ?
#
loop_
_entity_poly.entity_id
_entity_poly.type
_entity_poly.pdbx_seq_one_letter_code
_entity_poly.pdbx_strand_id
1 'polypeptide(L)'
;MKRSRDLIISQILNICAHGANKTRIVYQANLNFRTVGPYLKLLTEKGFIDTKREPSLVYEITEKGTELLGSLKAIQREIYQ
;
A
#
# COMPACT_ATOMS: atom_id res chain seq x y z
N MET A 1 16.11 -0.71 -11.86
CA MET A 1 14.97 -1.42 -12.45
C MET A 1 13.65 -0.86 -11.94
N LYS A 2 12.73 -0.64 -12.85
CA LYS A 2 11.45 -0.04 -12.51
C LYS A 2 10.51 -1.09 -11.91
N ARG A 3 9.94 -0.81 -10.74
CA ARG A 3 8.99 -1.73 -10.11
C ARG A 3 7.65 -1.68 -10.85
N SER A 4 6.97 -2.83 -10.95
CA SER A 4 5.62 -2.88 -11.50
C SER A 4 4.64 -2.19 -10.55
N ARG A 5 3.49 -1.75 -11.09
CA ARG A 5 2.42 -1.16 -10.27
C ARG A 5 1.94 -2.15 -9.22
N ASP A 6 1.82 -3.42 -9.58
CA ASP A 6 1.37 -4.46 -8.65
C ASP A 6 2.34 -4.62 -7.49
N LEU A 7 3.63 -4.57 -7.76
CA LEU A 7 4.64 -4.64 -6.71
C LEU A 7 4.56 -3.43 -5.78
N ILE A 8 4.40 -2.23 -6.34
CA ILE A 8 4.26 -1.01 -5.55
C ILE A 8 3.01 -1.09 -4.67
N ILE A 9 1.88 -1.52 -5.23
CA ILE A 9 0.63 -1.67 -4.49
C ILE A 9 0.80 -2.65 -3.34
N SER A 10 1.41 -3.80 -3.57
CA SER A 10 1.62 -4.79 -2.52
C SER A 10 2.54 -4.26 -1.41
N GLN A 11 3.57 -3.50 -1.77
CA GLN A 11 4.44 -2.88 -0.78
C GLN A 11 3.69 -1.87 0.10
N ILE A 12 2.87 -1.01 -0.52
CA ILE A 12 2.08 -0.03 0.22
C ILE A 12 1.08 -0.71 1.14
N LEU A 13 0.34 -1.72 0.63
CA LEU A 13 -0.62 -2.45 1.43
C LEU A 13 0.05 -3.14 2.63
N ASN A 14 1.20 -3.73 2.41
CA ASN A 14 1.94 -4.40 3.48
C ASN A 14 2.38 -3.43 4.57
N ILE A 15 2.86 -2.25 4.17
CA ILE A 15 3.26 -1.20 5.11
C ILE A 15 2.05 -0.72 5.93
N CYS A 16 0.86 -0.66 5.31
CA CYS A 16 -0.36 -0.21 5.97
C CYS A 16 -1.02 -1.29 6.85
N ALA A 17 -0.46 -2.49 6.92
CA ALA A 17 -1.06 -3.61 7.67
C ALA A 17 -1.32 -3.27 9.14
N HIS A 18 -0.47 -2.45 9.75
CA HIS A 18 -0.63 -2.02 11.15
C HIS A 18 -0.81 -0.51 11.27
N GLY A 19 -1.17 0.13 10.16
CA GLY A 19 -1.33 1.57 10.11
C GLY A 19 -0.01 2.30 9.91
N ALA A 20 0.00 3.27 9.00
CA ALA A 20 1.20 4.06 8.73
C ALA A 20 0.79 5.43 8.19
N ASN A 21 1.54 6.46 8.55
CA ASN A 21 1.37 7.78 7.96
C ASN A 21 2.09 7.82 6.59
N LYS A 22 1.82 8.89 5.82
CA LYS A 22 2.37 9.00 4.47
C LYS A 22 3.89 9.02 4.44
N THR A 23 4.51 9.71 5.40
CA THR A 23 5.97 9.79 5.50
C THR A 23 6.59 8.41 5.66
N ARG A 24 6.03 7.60 6.56
CA ARG A 24 6.51 6.25 6.79
C ARG A 24 6.35 5.38 5.54
N ILE A 25 5.21 5.51 4.83
CA ILE A 25 4.97 4.77 3.59
C ILE A 25 6.03 5.14 2.54
N VAL A 26 6.29 6.43 2.37
CA VAL A 26 7.29 6.92 1.42
C VAL A 26 8.67 6.31 1.71
N TYR A 27 9.11 6.35 2.96
CA TYR A 27 10.43 5.84 3.33
C TYR A 27 10.51 4.32 3.25
N GLN A 28 9.52 3.61 3.75
CA GLN A 28 9.57 2.15 3.77
C GLN A 28 9.37 1.53 2.39
N ALA A 29 8.59 2.17 1.53
CA ALA A 29 8.42 1.71 0.15
C ALA A 29 9.54 2.20 -0.77
N ASN A 30 10.41 3.07 -0.29
CA ASN A 30 11.46 3.69 -1.07
C ASN A 30 10.90 4.38 -2.32
N LEU A 31 9.89 5.22 -2.11
CA LEU A 31 9.24 6.01 -3.13
C LEU A 31 9.32 7.48 -2.75
N ASN A 32 8.89 8.37 -3.63
CA ASN A 32 8.76 9.79 -3.29
C ASN A 32 7.30 10.14 -3.02
N PHE A 33 7.07 11.30 -2.38
CA PHE A 33 5.72 11.73 -2.01
C PHE A 33 4.82 11.90 -3.23
N ARG A 34 5.37 12.36 -4.35
CA ARG A 34 4.61 12.57 -5.58
C ARG A 34 4.09 11.24 -6.15
N THR A 35 4.87 10.17 -6.05
CA THR A 35 4.47 8.85 -6.54
C THR A 35 3.46 8.20 -5.60
N VAL A 36 3.68 8.31 -4.29
CA VAL A 36 2.83 7.64 -3.29
C VAL A 36 1.41 8.23 -3.24
N GLY A 37 1.28 9.55 -3.38
CA GLY A 37 -0.01 10.23 -3.29
C GLY A 37 -1.10 9.62 -4.17
N PRO A 38 -0.88 9.49 -5.48
CA PRO A 38 -1.88 8.90 -6.38
C PRO A 38 -2.23 7.45 -6.01
N TYR A 39 -1.25 6.65 -5.57
CA TYR A 39 -1.53 5.28 -5.13
C TYR A 39 -2.41 5.25 -3.89
N LEU A 40 -2.13 6.10 -2.90
CA LEU A 40 -2.95 6.17 -1.69
C LEU A 40 -4.38 6.61 -2.02
N LYS A 41 -4.54 7.56 -2.92
CA LYS A 41 -5.85 8.01 -3.37
C LYS A 41 -6.61 6.86 -4.04
N LEU A 42 -5.97 6.17 -4.98
CA LEU A 42 -6.58 5.03 -5.68
C LEU A 42 -7.00 3.94 -4.70
N LEU A 43 -6.11 3.53 -3.82
CA LEU A 43 -6.36 2.43 -2.89
C LEU A 43 -7.46 2.79 -1.88
N THR A 44 -7.52 4.04 -1.45
CA THR A 44 -8.58 4.52 -0.57
C THR A 44 -9.92 4.54 -1.29
N GLU A 45 -9.96 5.05 -2.51
CA GLU A 45 -11.20 5.10 -3.31
C GLU A 45 -11.74 3.71 -3.61
N LYS A 46 -10.87 2.74 -3.81
CA LYS A 46 -11.26 1.35 -4.09
C LYS A 46 -11.58 0.55 -2.83
N GLY A 47 -11.40 1.13 -1.65
CA GLY A 47 -11.71 0.46 -0.40
C GLY A 47 -10.67 -0.52 0.11
N PHE A 48 -9.45 -0.47 -0.43
CA PHE A 48 -8.35 -1.34 0.02
C PHE A 48 -7.63 -0.77 1.24
N ILE A 49 -7.73 0.54 1.45
CA ILE A 49 -7.13 1.27 2.56
C ILE A 49 -8.19 2.20 3.14
N ASP A 50 -8.22 2.31 4.47
CA ASP A 50 -8.99 3.32 5.20
C ASP A 50 -8.05 4.37 5.76
N THR A 51 -8.60 5.57 6.00
CA THR A 51 -7.89 6.64 6.66
C THR A 51 -8.46 6.88 8.04
N LYS A 52 -7.57 7.08 9.02
CA LYS A 52 -7.93 7.53 10.37
C LYS A 52 -7.26 8.86 10.59
N ARG A 53 -8.03 9.87 11.02
CA ARG A 53 -7.54 11.24 11.17
C ARG A 53 -7.16 11.63 12.60
N GLU A 54 -7.51 10.79 13.57
CA GLU A 54 -7.22 11.05 14.97
C GLU A 54 -6.25 10.02 15.53
N PRO A 55 -5.21 10.44 16.26
CA PRO A 55 -4.75 11.81 16.51
C PRO A 55 -4.01 12.42 15.31
N SER A 56 -3.62 11.64 14.32
CA SER A 56 -3.00 12.11 13.08
C SER A 56 -3.45 11.24 11.92
N LEU A 57 -3.23 11.69 10.69
CA LEU A 57 -3.65 10.94 9.50
C LEU A 57 -2.83 9.67 9.34
N VAL A 58 -3.51 8.54 9.43
CA VAL A 58 -2.92 7.20 9.30
C VAL A 58 -3.70 6.43 8.24
N TYR A 59 -2.98 5.70 7.41
CA TYR A 59 -3.54 4.80 6.40
C TYR A 59 -3.44 3.37 6.91
N GLU A 60 -4.56 2.65 6.88
CA GLU A 60 -4.65 1.31 7.45
C GLU A 60 -5.32 0.37 6.43
N ILE A 61 -4.75 -0.83 6.26
CA ILE A 61 -5.30 -1.81 5.32
C ILE A 61 -6.68 -2.27 5.78
N THR A 62 -7.59 -2.46 4.83
CA THR A 62 -8.92 -3.02 5.09
C THR A 62 -8.89 -4.53 4.89
N GLU A 63 -10.01 -5.20 5.23
CA GLU A 63 -10.16 -6.62 4.93
C GLU A 63 -10.03 -6.87 3.43
N LYS A 64 -10.67 -6.03 2.62
CA LYS A 64 -10.56 -6.10 1.16
C LYS A 64 -9.11 -5.92 0.69
N GLY A 65 -8.38 -4.99 1.32
CA GLY A 65 -6.97 -4.78 1.03
C GLY A 65 -6.11 -5.97 1.42
N THR A 66 -6.43 -6.62 2.52
CA THR A 66 -5.71 -7.82 2.98
C THR A 66 -5.88 -8.96 1.98
N GLU A 67 -7.09 -9.13 1.45
CA GLU A 67 -7.35 -10.16 0.43
C GLU A 67 -6.56 -9.85 -0.85
N LEU A 68 -6.56 -8.60 -1.30
CA LEU A 68 -5.78 -8.20 -2.47
C LEU A 68 -4.29 -8.44 -2.25
N LEU A 69 -3.77 -8.08 -1.08
CA LEU A 69 -2.36 -8.28 -0.75
C LEU A 69 -2.00 -9.77 -0.82
N GLY A 70 -2.85 -10.63 -0.29
CA GLY A 70 -2.64 -12.08 -0.36
C GLY A 70 -2.55 -12.58 -1.78
N SER A 71 -3.47 -12.12 -2.65
CA SER A 71 -3.48 -12.49 -4.07
C SER A 71 -2.23 -12.00 -4.79
N LEU A 72 -1.83 -10.76 -4.54
CA LEU A 72 -0.62 -10.20 -5.15
C LEU A 72 0.64 -10.93 -4.73
N LYS A 73 0.74 -11.28 -3.44
CA LYS A 73 1.89 -12.04 -2.93
C LYS A 73 1.97 -13.43 -3.56
N ALA A 74 0.83 -14.11 -3.73
CA ALA A 74 0.79 -15.42 -4.36
C ALA A 74 1.27 -15.35 -5.82
N ILE A 75 0.79 -14.37 -6.58
CA ILE A 75 1.20 -14.16 -7.97
C ILE A 75 2.71 -13.87 -8.05
N GLN A 76 3.20 -12.97 -7.21
CA GLN A 76 4.60 -12.58 -7.20
C GLN A 76 5.51 -13.75 -6.84
N ARG A 77 5.06 -14.60 -5.92
CA ARG A 77 5.82 -15.80 -5.53
C ARG A 77 6.01 -16.75 -6.69
N GLU A 78 5.00 -16.89 -7.56
CA GLU A 78 5.07 -17.77 -8.71
C GLU A 78 5.91 -17.18 -9.84
N ILE A 79 5.86 -15.85 -10.02
CA ILE A 79 6.48 -15.20 -11.18
C ILE A 79 7.92 -14.80 -10.92
N TYR A 80 8.23 -14.34 -9.70
CA TYR A 80 9.51 -13.69 -9.40
C TYR A 80 10.45 -14.50 -8.52
N GLN A 81 10.15 -15.76 -8.33
CA GLN A 81 11.09 -16.67 -7.63
C GLN A 81 12.05 -17.31 -8.58
#